data_eb2631795baddeeb011c4fb84c24ce32
#
_entry.id   eb2631795baddeeb011c4fb84c24ce32
#
_cell.length_a   1.000
_cell.length_b   1.000
_cell.length_c   1.000
_cell.angle_alpha   90.00
_cell.angle_beta   90.00
_cell.angle_gamma   90.00
#
_symmetry.space_group_name_H-M   'P 1'
#
loop_
_entity.id
_entity.type
_entity.pdbx_description
1 polymer ?
#
loop_
_entity_poly.entity_id
_entity_poly.type
_entity_poly.pdbx_seq_one_letter_code
_entity_poly.pdbx_strand_id
1 'polypeptide(L)'
;MFRIKKLDIFIAKQFGLLFIGTFFICQFVLMMQFLWRYIDELIGKGLSMDVLAEFFWYMGLMLVPQALPLAILLSSLITFGNMGESSELTAIKAAGISLMQAFRSLIVITLLTFLASLYFQNSIGPHAQRQLSLMLLSMKQKSPELEIPEGIFYDGIPNSNIYVHHKDMQSGKLYSIMIYRMTGSYEDQAIILADSGMLQATAEKKHLLMTLWSGEWFENMQSQELAGSAAVPYRRESFTSKRILLDYDGDFNINDASSMSNDARGKSFSQITHDMDSIKETYDSIGRAYYNDDKRMAYALPMVSKTDSLRAMKLAATDKYDVDSTFAKLSLDQQRSATSIAVQKAQSKMSDLSFKAMITTDGDRLIRMHKIEWVAKITLALSCIIFFFIGAPLGAIIRKGGLGLPVLISVLVFILYYILDNSGYQMAKRGMWAIWFGKGLAPAVLIPMAVFFTYKANKDSVVFNMDAYVDIMRRLLGLRVKRPIYRKEVVINDPAYADDLRRLDAITERITEYSATHKLKHAPNWVKVFFKYEPDHLIENINEELEAVIEDLSNSRDRTIVNHLSAYPMMSVKAHTRPFERKWMNIVSAAIIPVGFVLYLRMWRFRLRLWKDLQRVKQENQIITDRIRIILAKNK
;
A
#
# COMPACT_ATOMS: atom_id res chain seq x y z
N MET A 1 12.05 31.06 -27.46
CA MET A 1 10.65 31.11 -27.94
C MET A 1 10.20 29.67 -28.27
N PHE A 2 9.27 29.12 -27.50
CA PHE A 2 8.78 27.75 -27.69
C PHE A 2 7.85 27.71 -28.92
N ARG A 3 8.37 27.24 -30.07
CA ARG A 3 7.54 27.05 -31.26
C ARG A 3 6.82 25.70 -31.11
N ILE A 4 5.51 25.71 -30.90
CA ILE A 4 4.68 24.50 -30.83
C ILE A 4 4.67 23.87 -32.24
N LYS A 5 5.09 22.61 -32.31
CA LYS A 5 5.11 21.84 -33.59
C LYS A 5 3.80 21.02 -33.70
N LYS A 6 3.43 20.67 -34.95
CA LYS A 6 2.26 19.81 -35.18
C LYS A 6 2.34 18.47 -34.42
N LEU A 7 3.57 17.93 -34.28
CA LEU A 7 3.81 16.72 -33.49
C LEU A 7 3.47 16.90 -32.01
N ASP A 8 3.79 18.06 -31.41
CA ASP A 8 3.49 18.36 -30.01
C ASP A 8 1.97 18.36 -29.77
N ILE A 9 1.21 18.96 -30.70
CA ILE A 9 -0.25 18.98 -30.62
C ILE A 9 -0.84 17.57 -30.80
N PHE A 10 -0.29 16.79 -31.72
CA PHE A 10 -0.74 15.42 -31.97
C PHE A 10 -0.60 14.53 -30.71
N ILE A 11 0.58 14.51 -30.10
CA ILE A 11 0.85 13.74 -28.89
C ILE A 11 0.00 14.27 -27.71
N ALA A 12 -0.08 15.60 -27.55
CA ALA A 12 -0.88 16.22 -26.50
C ALA A 12 -2.38 15.89 -26.62
N LYS A 13 -2.92 15.84 -27.85
CA LYS A 13 -4.33 15.47 -28.10
C LYS A 13 -4.61 14.02 -27.72
N GLN A 14 -3.75 13.08 -28.14
CA GLN A 14 -3.89 11.66 -27.79
C GLN A 14 -3.82 11.45 -26.26
N PHE A 15 -2.81 12.07 -25.63
CA PHE A 15 -2.66 11.99 -24.18
C PHE A 15 -3.84 12.63 -23.43
N GLY A 16 -4.27 13.83 -23.84
CA GLY A 16 -5.32 14.58 -23.15
C GLY A 16 -6.66 13.84 -23.12
N LEU A 17 -7.05 13.21 -24.24
CA LEU A 17 -8.26 12.40 -24.30
C LEU A 17 -8.20 11.19 -23.34
N LEU A 18 -7.06 10.48 -23.36
CA LEU A 18 -6.83 9.34 -22.48
C LEU A 18 -6.71 9.78 -21.03
N PHE A 19 -6.07 10.91 -20.76
CA PHE A 19 -5.93 11.44 -19.40
C PHE A 19 -7.27 11.77 -18.76
N ILE A 20 -8.18 12.41 -19.49
CA ILE A 20 -9.52 12.69 -18.96
C ILE A 20 -10.27 11.39 -18.64
N GLY A 21 -10.28 10.42 -19.56
CA GLY A 21 -10.93 9.13 -19.34
C GLY A 21 -10.34 8.35 -18.17
N THR A 22 -9.01 8.24 -18.11
CA THR A 22 -8.31 7.53 -17.03
C THR A 22 -8.45 8.26 -15.69
N PHE A 23 -8.52 9.59 -15.69
CA PHE A 23 -8.76 10.37 -14.46
C PHE A 23 -10.11 10.02 -13.83
N PHE A 24 -11.19 10.03 -14.62
CA PHE A 24 -12.50 9.66 -14.09
C PHE A 24 -12.58 8.22 -13.63
N ILE A 25 -11.92 7.29 -14.34
CA ILE A 25 -11.84 5.88 -13.89
C ILE A 25 -11.09 5.77 -12.56
N CYS A 26 -9.90 6.38 -12.45
CA CYS A 26 -9.13 6.36 -11.22
C CYS A 26 -9.88 7.04 -10.06
N GLN A 27 -10.51 8.18 -10.34
CA GLN A 27 -11.33 8.91 -9.37
C GLN A 27 -12.47 8.04 -8.86
N PHE A 28 -13.20 7.36 -9.75
CA PHE A 28 -14.30 6.47 -9.39
C PHE A 28 -13.82 5.29 -8.52
N VAL A 29 -12.69 4.66 -8.89
CA VAL A 29 -12.12 3.54 -8.11
C VAL A 29 -11.72 4.00 -6.70
N LEU A 30 -11.07 5.16 -6.57
CA LEU A 30 -10.70 5.71 -5.27
C LEU A 30 -11.94 6.11 -4.45
N MET A 31 -12.97 6.66 -5.09
CA MET A 31 -14.24 6.95 -4.42
C MET A 31 -14.92 5.69 -3.89
N MET A 32 -14.95 4.61 -4.68
CA MET A 32 -15.48 3.32 -4.24
C MET A 32 -14.69 2.73 -3.07
N GLN A 33 -13.35 2.81 -3.11
CA GLN A 33 -12.51 2.38 -2.00
C GLN A 33 -12.78 3.18 -0.72
N PHE A 34 -13.00 4.49 -0.84
CA PHE A 34 -13.33 5.34 0.29
C PHE A 34 -14.73 5.04 0.82
N LEU A 35 -15.71 4.84 -0.07
CA LEU A 35 -17.09 4.51 0.27
C LEU A 35 -17.17 3.24 1.13
N TRP A 36 -16.43 2.17 0.77
CA TRP A 36 -16.38 0.95 1.57
C TRP A 36 -15.94 1.17 3.02
N ARG A 37 -15.11 2.19 3.26
CA ARG A 37 -14.64 2.52 4.61
C ARG A 37 -15.74 3.16 5.47
N TYR A 38 -16.67 3.88 4.86
CA TYR A 38 -17.69 4.68 5.57
C TYR A 38 -19.11 4.19 5.29
N ILE A 39 -19.24 2.96 4.76
CA ILE A 39 -20.55 2.41 4.39
C ILE A 39 -21.47 2.27 5.62
N ASP A 40 -20.92 1.90 6.76
CA ASP A 40 -21.65 1.74 8.02
C ASP A 40 -22.20 3.07 8.57
N GLU A 41 -21.50 4.18 8.30
CA GLU A 41 -21.98 5.51 8.66
C GLU A 41 -23.04 6.05 7.70
N LEU A 42 -23.18 5.49 6.52
CA LEU A 42 -24.10 5.97 5.48
C LEU A 42 -25.41 5.18 5.43
N ILE A 43 -25.34 3.86 5.65
CA ILE A 43 -26.51 2.96 5.54
C ILE A 43 -27.31 2.99 6.86
N GLY A 44 -28.62 3.03 6.74
CA GLY A 44 -29.55 2.90 7.86
C GLY A 44 -29.82 4.19 8.65
N LYS A 45 -29.13 5.30 8.38
CA LYS A 45 -29.28 6.56 9.14
C LYS A 45 -30.33 7.53 8.56
N GLY A 46 -31.13 7.12 7.56
CA GLY A 46 -32.20 7.96 6.99
C GLY A 46 -31.69 9.31 6.48
N LEU A 47 -30.50 9.33 5.83
CA LEU A 47 -29.92 10.54 5.26
C LEU A 47 -30.70 10.95 4.01
N SER A 48 -30.95 12.27 3.86
CA SER A 48 -31.57 12.81 2.65
C SER A 48 -30.63 12.69 1.46
N MET A 49 -31.19 12.61 0.25
CA MET A 49 -30.41 12.53 -1.00
C MET A 49 -29.49 13.73 -1.20
N ASP A 50 -29.90 14.91 -0.73
CA ASP A 50 -29.09 16.13 -0.81
C ASP A 50 -27.81 16.00 0.01
N VAL A 51 -27.91 15.49 1.25
CA VAL A 51 -26.75 15.24 2.13
C VAL A 51 -25.82 14.19 1.53
N LEU A 52 -26.37 13.12 0.94
CA LEU A 52 -25.55 12.10 0.26
C LEU A 52 -24.85 12.69 -0.97
N ALA A 53 -25.52 13.49 -1.79
CA ALA A 53 -24.92 14.15 -2.95
C ALA A 53 -23.78 15.09 -2.53
N GLU A 54 -23.99 15.88 -1.47
CA GLU A 54 -22.99 16.77 -0.90
C GLU A 54 -21.79 15.99 -0.35
N PHE A 55 -22.03 14.89 0.35
CA PHE A 55 -20.99 13.98 0.83
C PHE A 55 -20.12 13.43 -0.33
N PHE A 56 -20.75 12.90 -1.38
CA PHE A 56 -20.05 12.41 -2.56
C PHE A 56 -19.28 13.51 -3.29
N TRP A 57 -19.80 14.72 -3.31
CA TRP A 57 -19.14 15.88 -3.90
C TRP A 57 -17.82 16.22 -3.16
N TYR A 58 -17.88 16.41 -1.84
CA TYR A 58 -16.69 16.72 -1.06
C TYR A 58 -15.71 15.55 -1.02
N MET A 59 -16.20 14.32 -0.96
CA MET A 59 -15.37 13.12 -1.07
C MET A 59 -14.64 13.08 -2.42
N GLY A 60 -15.35 13.36 -3.50
CA GLY A 60 -14.76 13.45 -4.83
C GLY A 60 -13.65 14.51 -4.89
N LEU A 61 -13.93 15.72 -4.42
CA LEU A 61 -12.94 16.80 -4.39
C LEU A 61 -11.71 16.43 -3.55
N MET A 62 -11.88 15.80 -2.40
CA MET A 62 -10.77 15.39 -1.53
C MET A 62 -9.83 14.39 -2.21
N LEU A 63 -10.37 13.52 -3.07
CA LEU A 63 -9.59 12.45 -3.73
C LEU A 63 -8.90 12.89 -5.02
N VAL A 64 -9.25 14.06 -5.60
CA VAL A 64 -8.63 14.59 -6.84
C VAL A 64 -7.10 14.57 -6.80
N PRO A 65 -6.42 15.07 -5.74
CA PRO A 65 -4.96 15.10 -5.72
C PRO A 65 -4.31 13.71 -5.76
N GLN A 66 -4.99 12.67 -5.30
CA GLN A 66 -4.52 11.28 -5.34
C GLN A 66 -4.79 10.63 -6.69
N ALA A 67 -5.91 10.98 -7.35
CA ALA A 67 -6.27 10.46 -8.65
C ALA A 67 -5.36 11.00 -9.78
N LEU A 68 -4.90 12.26 -9.68
CA LEU A 68 -4.10 12.91 -10.72
C LEU A 68 -2.80 12.16 -11.06
N PRO A 69 -1.92 11.81 -10.10
CA PRO A 69 -0.70 11.07 -10.42
C PRO A 69 -0.98 9.70 -11.06
N LEU A 70 -1.99 8.98 -10.55
CA LEU A 70 -2.38 7.67 -11.07
C LEU A 70 -2.91 7.78 -12.50
N ALA A 71 -3.72 8.79 -12.79
CA ALA A 71 -4.23 9.07 -14.12
C ALA A 71 -3.11 9.43 -15.11
N ILE A 72 -2.11 10.22 -14.68
CA ILE A 72 -0.93 10.55 -15.49
C ILE A 72 -0.11 9.29 -15.81
N LEU A 73 0.12 8.44 -14.81
CA LEU A 73 0.85 7.18 -14.99
C LEU A 73 0.15 6.31 -16.03
N LEU A 74 -1.14 6.06 -15.86
CA LEU A 74 -1.92 5.19 -16.73
C LEU A 74 -2.07 5.78 -18.14
N SER A 75 -2.43 7.06 -18.25
CA SER A 75 -2.60 7.72 -19.56
C SER A 75 -1.30 7.82 -20.35
N SER A 76 -0.18 8.15 -19.69
CA SER A 76 1.11 8.21 -20.37
C SER A 76 1.57 6.83 -20.85
N LEU A 77 1.37 5.80 -20.03
CA LEU A 77 1.71 4.42 -20.36
C LEU A 77 0.87 3.90 -21.55
N ILE A 78 -0.45 4.17 -21.54
CA ILE A 78 -1.34 3.80 -22.66
C ILE A 78 -1.00 4.60 -23.93
N THR A 79 -0.78 5.91 -23.83
CA THR A 79 -0.48 6.77 -24.99
C THR A 79 0.76 6.27 -25.73
N PHE A 80 1.88 6.11 -25.01
CA PHE A 80 3.13 5.64 -25.62
C PHE A 80 3.11 4.16 -25.96
N GLY A 81 2.34 3.35 -25.26
CA GLY A 81 2.08 1.95 -25.60
C GLY A 81 1.37 1.81 -26.93
N ASN A 82 0.29 2.56 -27.14
CA ASN A 82 -0.46 2.59 -28.39
C ASN A 82 0.40 3.12 -29.56
N MET A 83 1.14 4.21 -29.36
CA MET A 83 2.08 4.74 -30.37
C MET A 83 3.19 3.74 -30.70
N GLY A 84 3.61 2.92 -29.75
CA GLY A 84 4.58 1.83 -29.96
C GLY A 84 3.97 0.68 -30.78
N GLU A 85 2.73 0.30 -30.51
CA GLU A 85 1.99 -0.76 -31.19
C GLU A 85 1.63 -0.36 -32.64
N SER A 86 1.17 0.88 -32.85
CA SER A 86 0.89 1.44 -34.19
C SER A 86 2.12 1.79 -35.00
N SER A 87 3.33 1.54 -34.50
CA SER A 87 4.62 1.90 -35.11
C SER A 87 4.85 3.41 -35.32
N GLU A 88 3.96 4.28 -34.83
CA GLU A 88 4.11 5.74 -34.88
C GLU A 88 5.37 6.22 -34.16
N LEU A 89 5.62 5.67 -32.96
CA LEU A 89 6.83 5.98 -32.22
C LEU A 89 8.11 5.57 -32.93
N THR A 90 8.08 4.46 -33.68
CA THR A 90 9.19 3.99 -34.52
C THR A 90 9.42 4.95 -35.70
N ALA A 91 8.34 5.41 -36.34
CA ALA A 91 8.43 6.41 -37.43
C ALA A 91 8.98 7.75 -36.93
N ILE A 92 8.58 8.23 -35.75
CA ILE A 92 9.10 9.44 -35.11
C ILE A 92 10.62 9.33 -34.88
N LYS A 93 11.09 8.18 -34.35
CA LYS A 93 12.50 7.92 -34.11
C LYS A 93 13.29 7.79 -35.41
N ALA A 94 12.74 7.14 -36.44
CA ALA A 94 13.34 7.03 -37.75
C ALA A 94 13.51 8.40 -38.44
N ALA A 95 12.64 9.37 -38.16
CA ALA A 95 12.77 10.76 -38.57
C ALA A 95 13.82 11.56 -37.78
N GLY A 96 14.62 10.92 -36.92
CA GLY A 96 15.69 11.56 -36.14
C GLY A 96 15.21 12.31 -34.86
N ILE A 97 13.94 12.15 -34.45
CA ILE A 97 13.40 12.81 -33.26
C ILE A 97 13.64 11.89 -32.07
N SER A 98 14.36 12.39 -31.06
CA SER A 98 14.61 11.63 -29.83
C SER A 98 13.35 11.46 -29.01
N LEU A 99 13.31 10.41 -28.18
CA LEU A 99 12.18 10.14 -27.27
C LEU A 99 11.93 11.30 -26.30
N MET A 100 12.98 11.93 -25.80
CA MET A 100 12.86 13.11 -24.91
C MET A 100 12.27 14.33 -25.63
N GLN A 101 12.54 14.48 -26.95
CA GLN A 101 11.89 15.51 -27.74
C GLN A 101 10.40 15.21 -27.95
N ALA A 102 10.02 13.94 -28.10
CA ALA A 102 8.63 13.53 -28.18
C ALA A 102 7.87 13.75 -26.85
N PHE A 103 8.55 13.62 -25.70
CA PHE A 103 7.98 13.88 -24.39
C PHE A 103 7.76 15.37 -24.07
N ARG A 104 8.40 16.29 -24.81
CA ARG A 104 8.45 17.72 -24.50
C ARG A 104 7.07 18.35 -24.26
N SER A 105 6.09 18.08 -25.10
CA SER A 105 4.73 18.62 -24.96
C SER A 105 4.05 18.10 -23.69
N LEU A 106 4.25 16.81 -23.37
CA LEU A 106 3.66 16.19 -22.18
C LEU A 106 4.36 16.61 -20.89
N ILE A 107 5.67 16.89 -20.93
CA ILE A 107 6.39 17.45 -19.76
C ILE A 107 5.78 18.79 -19.36
N VAL A 108 5.44 19.65 -20.34
CA VAL A 108 4.78 20.94 -20.06
C VAL A 108 3.38 20.70 -19.44
N ILE A 109 2.58 19.79 -20.03
CA ILE A 109 1.26 19.46 -19.51
C ILE A 109 1.37 18.89 -18.08
N THR A 110 2.31 17.99 -17.85
CA THR A 110 2.52 17.39 -16.50
C THR A 110 2.98 18.44 -15.49
N LEU A 111 3.82 19.39 -15.92
CA LEU A 111 4.22 20.52 -15.05
C LEU A 111 3.02 21.42 -14.70
N LEU A 112 2.16 21.71 -15.66
CA LEU A 112 0.92 22.43 -15.41
C LEU A 112 0.00 21.65 -14.46
N THR A 113 -0.11 20.34 -14.65
CA THR A 113 -0.90 19.48 -13.73
C THR A 113 -0.29 19.44 -12.32
N PHE A 114 1.03 19.42 -12.20
CA PHE A 114 1.73 19.54 -10.92
C PHE A 114 1.36 20.85 -10.20
N LEU A 115 1.44 21.99 -10.90
CA LEU A 115 1.06 23.30 -10.34
C LEU A 115 -0.42 23.37 -9.98
N ALA A 116 -1.29 22.83 -10.84
CA ALA A 116 -2.72 22.72 -10.56
C ALA A 116 -2.99 21.84 -9.32
N SER A 117 -2.28 20.72 -9.17
CA SER A 117 -2.36 19.85 -7.99
C SER A 117 -1.92 20.56 -6.71
N LEU A 118 -0.83 21.34 -6.76
CA LEU A 118 -0.39 22.17 -5.62
C LEU A 118 -1.43 23.21 -5.22
N TYR A 119 -1.97 23.92 -6.21
CA TYR A 119 -3.04 24.89 -5.97
C TYR A 119 -4.28 24.22 -5.36
N PHE A 120 -4.69 23.11 -5.91
CA PHE A 120 -5.84 22.34 -5.44
C PHE A 120 -5.66 21.89 -3.98
N GLN A 121 -4.50 21.35 -3.64
CA GLN A 121 -4.17 20.91 -2.28
C GLN A 121 -4.03 22.05 -1.27
N ASN A 122 -3.74 23.27 -1.74
CA ASN A 122 -3.65 24.43 -0.87
C ASN A 122 -5.01 25.12 -0.63
N SER A 123 -5.92 25.10 -1.60
CA SER A 123 -7.16 25.90 -1.55
C SER A 123 -8.40 25.04 -1.47
N ILE A 124 -8.65 24.17 -2.45
CA ILE A 124 -9.90 23.40 -2.58
C ILE A 124 -9.89 22.18 -1.65
N GLY A 125 -8.79 21.45 -1.62
CA GLY A 125 -8.63 20.22 -0.84
C GLY A 125 -8.90 20.42 0.66
N PRO A 126 -8.32 21.42 1.32
CA PRO A 126 -8.55 21.70 2.73
C PRO A 126 -10.01 22.01 3.05
N HIS A 127 -10.68 22.78 2.20
CA HIS A 127 -12.11 23.07 2.37
C HIS A 127 -12.95 21.79 2.26
N ALA A 128 -12.72 20.99 1.21
CA ALA A 128 -13.42 19.73 1.01
C ALA A 128 -13.17 18.75 2.18
N GLN A 129 -11.93 18.63 2.65
CA GLN A 129 -11.58 17.79 3.80
C GLN A 129 -12.31 18.21 5.07
N ARG A 130 -12.39 19.53 5.33
CA ARG A 130 -13.07 20.07 6.51
C ARG A 130 -14.57 19.76 6.45
N GLN A 131 -15.22 20.06 5.32
CA GLN A 131 -16.66 19.81 5.15
C GLN A 131 -16.98 18.30 5.25
N LEU A 132 -16.18 17.45 4.61
CA LEU A 132 -16.35 16.01 4.71
C LEU A 132 -16.22 15.51 6.16
N SER A 133 -15.25 16.03 6.90
CA SER A 133 -15.04 15.66 8.31
C SER A 133 -16.20 16.10 9.19
N LEU A 134 -16.74 17.32 8.96
CA LEU A 134 -17.91 17.82 9.66
C LEU A 134 -19.16 16.98 9.35
N MET A 135 -19.35 16.59 8.08
CA MET A 135 -20.46 15.72 7.69
C MET A 135 -20.36 14.34 8.34
N LEU A 136 -19.18 13.71 8.34
CA LEU A 136 -18.96 12.42 9.00
C LEU A 136 -19.24 12.49 10.49
N LEU A 137 -18.84 13.57 11.15
CA LEU A 137 -19.13 13.78 12.56
C LEU A 137 -20.63 13.95 12.81
N SER A 138 -21.31 14.80 12.01
CA SER A 138 -22.75 14.99 12.13
C SER A 138 -23.55 13.71 11.85
N MET A 139 -23.07 12.86 10.92
CA MET A 139 -23.68 11.56 10.63
C MET A 139 -23.53 10.59 11.81
N LYS A 140 -22.40 10.61 12.51
CA LYS A 140 -22.20 9.81 13.74
C LYS A 140 -23.14 10.25 14.86
N GLN A 141 -23.37 11.55 14.99
CA GLN A 141 -24.23 12.10 16.04
C GLN A 141 -25.74 11.97 15.76
N LYS A 142 -26.13 11.74 14.49
CA LYS A 142 -27.55 11.80 14.09
C LYS A 142 -28.42 10.64 14.60
N SER A 143 -27.85 9.50 14.96
CA SER A 143 -28.60 8.31 15.38
C SER A 143 -27.81 7.45 16.38
N PRO A 144 -27.61 7.93 17.61
CA PRO A 144 -26.91 7.15 18.64
C PRO A 144 -27.68 5.86 19.01
N GLU A 145 -28.97 5.83 18.82
CA GLU A 145 -29.79 4.62 18.98
C GLU A 145 -29.39 3.48 18.04
N LEU A 146 -28.77 3.79 16.91
CA LEU A 146 -28.27 2.80 15.94
C LEU A 146 -26.85 2.29 16.26
N GLU A 147 -26.10 3.00 17.08
CA GLU A 147 -24.70 2.66 17.40
C GLU A 147 -24.55 1.68 18.58
N ILE A 148 -25.62 1.42 19.36
CA ILE A 148 -25.52 0.49 20.49
C ILE A 148 -25.30 -0.94 19.95
N PRO A 149 -24.11 -1.53 20.17
CA PRO A 149 -23.80 -2.88 19.72
C PRO A 149 -24.52 -3.93 20.57
N GLU A 150 -24.84 -5.08 19.98
CA GLU A 150 -25.37 -6.22 20.73
C GLU A 150 -24.25 -6.91 21.52
N GLY A 151 -24.55 -7.30 22.76
CA GLY A 151 -23.67 -8.11 23.60
C GLY A 151 -22.45 -7.41 24.17
N ILE A 152 -22.32 -6.08 24.00
CA ILE A 152 -21.18 -5.28 24.48
C ILE A 152 -21.69 -4.04 25.20
N PHE A 153 -20.97 -3.59 26.23
CA PHE A 153 -21.25 -2.32 26.90
C PHE A 153 -20.88 -1.15 25.99
N TYR A 154 -21.83 -0.26 25.79
CA TYR A 154 -21.70 0.98 25.04
C TYR A 154 -21.57 2.17 26.00
N ASP A 155 -20.46 2.89 25.92
CA ASP A 155 -20.09 4.04 26.76
C ASP A 155 -20.22 5.41 26.03
N GLY A 156 -20.81 5.42 24.84
CA GLY A 156 -20.96 6.64 24.01
C GLY A 156 -22.00 7.64 24.55
N ILE A 157 -22.73 7.33 25.63
CA ILE A 157 -23.68 8.24 26.30
C ILE A 157 -23.08 8.73 27.61
N PRO A 158 -22.94 10.06 27.82
CA PRO A 158 -22.34 10.61 29.02
C PRO A 158 -22.99 10.05 30.29
N ASN A 159 -22.19 9.70 31.28
CA ASN A 159 -22.59 9.17 32.57
C ASN A 159 -23.46 7.89 32.54
N SER A 160 -23.43 7.15 31.40
CA SER A 160 -24.24 5.94 31.27
C SER A 160 -23.55 4.89 30.41
N ASN A 161 -23.39 3.67 30.92
CA ASN A 161 -22.93 2.52 30.16
C ASN A 161 -24.12 1.60 29.90
N ILE A 162 -24.46 1.39 28.63
CA ILE A 162 -25.65 0.62 28.24
C ILE A 162 -25.22 -0.71 27.63
N TYR A 163 -25.76 -1.79 28.12
CA TYR A 163 -25.65 -3.12 27.55
C TYR A 163 -26.99 -3.56 27.00
N VAL A 164 -26.98 -4.11 25.79
CA VAL A 164 -28.18 -4.65 25.12
C VAL A 164 -27.85 -6.05 24.63
N HIS A 165 -28.67 -7.01 24.99
CA HIS A 165 -28.46 -8.39 24.58
C HIS A 165 -28.87 -8.61 23.12
N HIS A 166 -30.03 -8.08 22.73
CA HIS A 166 -30.53 -8.18 21.33
C HIS A 166 -31.26 -6.91 20.93
N LYS A 167 -31.12 -6.55 19.65
CA LYS A 167 -31.72 -5.36 19.04
C LYS A 167 -32.51 -5.73 17.80
N ASP A 168 -33.77 -5.36 17.77
CA ASP A 168 -34.58 -5.50 16.56
C ASP A 168 -34.35 -4.30 15.64
N MET A 169 -33.70 -4.56 14.50
CA MET A 169 -33.37 -3.55 13.50
C MET A 169 -34.61 -2.94 12.80
N GLN A 170 -35.77 -3.63 12.81
CA GLN A 170 -36.97 -3.12 12.14
C GLN A 170 -37.79 -2.20 13.03
N SER A 171 -37.97 -2.57 14.30
CA SER A 171 -38.75 -1.79 15.26
C SER A 171 -37.92 -0.82 16.11
N GLY A 172 -36.58 -0.92 16.10
CA GLY A 172 -35.69 -0.16 16.99
C GLY A 172 -35.80 -0.54 18.45
N LYS A 173 -36.46 -1.65 18.80
CA LYS A 173 -36.58 -2.14 20.17
C LYS A 173 -35.32 -2.85 20.60
N LEU A 174 -34.94 -2.58 21.87
CA LEU A 174 -33.83 -3.19 22.57
C LEU A 174 -34.36 -4.20 23.57
N TYR A 175 -33.72 -5.35 23.72
CA TYR A 175 -34.14 -6.43 24.61
C TYR A 175 -33.03 -6.79 25.60
N SER A 176 -33.43 -7.14 26.82
CA SER A 176 -32.55 -7.48 27.95
C SER A 176 -31.49 -6.40 28.18
N ILE A 177 -31.96 -5.26 28.59
CA ILE A 177 -31.17 -4.03 28.72
C ILE A 177 -30.62 -3.96 30.16
N MET A 178 -29.33 -3.60 30.26
CA MET A 178 -28.69 -3.23 31.51
C MET A 178 -28.04 -1.87 31.36
N ILE A 179 -28.36 -0.94 32.25
CA ILE A 179 -27.81 0.42 32.23
C ILE A 179 -27.09 0.67 33.54
N TYR A 180 -25.81 0.98 33.48
CA TYR A 180 -25.06 1.53 34.61
C TYR A 180 -25.04 3.04 34.48
N ARG A 181 -25.60 3.74 35.47
CA ARG A 181 -25.61 5.19 35.56
C ARG A 181 -24.63 5.67 36.61
N MET A 182 -23.68 6.52 36.21
CA MET A 182 -22.69 7.13 37.09
C MET A 182 -23.12 8.57 37.40
N THR A 183 -23.35 8.87 38.67
CA THR A 183 -23.70 10.21 39.15
C THR A 183 -22.55 10.75 40.01
N GLY A 184 -21.47 11.22 39.39
CA GLY A 184 -20.43 12.06 40.01
C GLY A 184 -19.47 11.41 41.03
N SER A 185 -19.80 10.27 41.64
CA SER A 185 -18.96 9.54 42.58
C SER A 185 -19.05 8.03 42.33
N TYR A 186 -18.00 7.29 42.63
CA TYR A 186 -17.97 5.82 42.48
C TYR A 186 -19.00 5.11 43.42
N GLU A 187 -19.52 5.80 44.42
CA GLU A 187 -20.49 5.28 45.38
C GLU A 187 -21.94 5.47 44.90
N ASP A 188 -22.19 6.33 43.91
CA ASP A 188 -23.54 6.69 43.43
C ASP A 188 -23.90 5.96 42.12
N GLN A 189 -23.66 4.66 42.07
CA GLN A 189 -24.02 3.87 40.90
C GLN A 189 -25.47 3.42 40.95
N ALA A 190 -26.25 3.79 39.95
CA ALA A 190 -27.55 3.21 39.71
C ALA A 190 -27.45 2.12 38.64
N ILE A 191 -28.06 0.97 38.89
CA ILE A 191 -28.16 -0.15 37.94
C ILE A 191 -29.63 -0.30 37.57
N ILE A 192 -29.90 -0.27 36.27
CA ILE A 192 -31.25 -0.45 35.74
C ILE A 192 -31.25 -1.70 34.87
N LEU A 193 -32.17 -2.62 35.20
CA LEU A 193 -32.42 -3.82 34.41
C LEU A 193 -33.81 -3.70 33.81
N ALA A 194 -33.96 -3.98 32.52
CA ALA A 194 -35.24 -3.94 31.83
C ALA A 194 -35.35 -5.06 30.79
N ASP A 195 -36.53 -5.65 30.66
CA ASP A 195 -36.80 -6.69 29.69
C ASP A 195 -36.74 -6.15 28.25
N SER A 196 -37.26 -4.95 28.07
CA SER A 196 -37.21 -4.27 26.79
C SER A 196 -37.19 -2.74 26.94
N GLY A 197 -36.76 -2.05 25.91
CA GLY A 197 -36.72 -0.60 25.88
C GLY A 197 -36.63 -0.05 24.46
N MET A 198 -36.80 1.26 24.38
CA MET A 198 -36.68 2.02 23.15
C MET A 198 -35.97 3.34 23.42
N LEU A 199 -34.93 3.63 22.67
CA LEU A 199 -34.18 4.86 22.77
C LEU A 199 -34.64 5.79 21.63
N GLN A 200 -35.01 7.02 21.96
CA GLN A 200 -35.45 8.01 20.98
C GLN A 200 -34.84 9.37 21.29
N ALA A 201 -34.41 10.09 20.26
CA ALA A 201 -34.00 11.47 20.44
C ALA A 201 -35.21 12.37 20.74
N THR A 202 -35.06 13.31 21.67
CA THR A 202 -36.11 14.34 21.93
C THR A 202 -36.20 15.30 20.74
N ALA A 203 -37.35 15.98 20.61
CA ALA A 203 -37.56 16.96 19.55
C ALA A 203 -36.50 18.09 19.52
N GLU A 204 -35.96 18.42 20.68
CA GLU A 204 -34.89 19.40 20.86
C GLU A 204 -33.47 18.86 20.57
N LYS A 205 -33.34 17.54 20.34
CA LYS A 205 -32.07 16.83 20.12
C LYS A 205 -30.98 17.00 21.19
N LYS A 206 -31.36 17.53 22.35
CA LYS A 206 -30.46 17.73 23.51
C LYS A 206 -30.47 16.59 24.49
N HIS A 207 -31.46 15.73 24.41
CA HIS A 207 -31.62 14.59 25.30
C HIS A 207 -32.06 13.35 24.53
N LEU A 208 -31.73 12.19 25.05
CA LEU A 208 -32.28 10.91 24.61
C LEU A 208 -33.33 10.45 25.57
N LEU A 209 -34.53 10.17 25.09
CA LEU A 209 -35.60 9.57 25.85
C LEU A 209 -35.47 8.05 25.77
N MET A 210 -35.08 7.43 26.88
CA MET A 210 -35.08 5.98 27.02
C MET A 210 -36.41 5.56 27.67
N THR A 211 -37.23 4.87 26.93
CA THR A 211 -38.45 4.24 27.44
C THR A 211 -38.16 2.78 27.73
N LEU A 212 -38.30 2.36 28.98
CA LEU A 212 -38.07 1.00 29.45
C LEU A 212 -39.38 0.35 29.86
N TRP A 213 -39.53 -0.94 29.59
CA TRP A 213 -40.69 -1.74 29.96
C TRP A 213 -40.27 -2.93 30.80
N SER A 214 -41.00 -3.22 31.88
CA SER A 214 -40.79 -4.34 32.77
C SER A 214 -39.36 -4.42 33.26
N GLY A 215 -39.11 -3.86 34.46
CA GLY A 215 -37.75 -3.82 34.98
C GLY A 215 -37.60 -3.43 36.42
N GLU A 216 -36.37 -3.39 36.85
CA GLU A 216 -35.96 -3.01 38.19
C GLU A 216 -34.88 -1.94 38.17
N TRP A 217 -34.99 -0.99 39.09
CA TRP A 217 -34.01 0.07 39.32
C TRP A 217 -33.37 -0.12 40.68
N PHE A 218 -32.06 -0.20 40.70
CA PHE A 218 -31.26 -0.30 41.91
C PHE A 218 -30.39 0.95 42.01
N GLU A 219 -30.48 1.67 43.11
CA GLU A 219 -29.73 2.93 43.29
C GLU A 219 -29.21 3.03 44.72
N ASN A 220 -27.93 3.34 44.83
CA ASN A 220 -27.35 3.76 46.12
C ASN A 220 -27.63 5.25 46.30
N MET A 221 -28.36 5.59 47.38
CA MET A 221 -28.66 6.99 47.69
C MET A 221 -27.48 7.59 48.46
N GLN A 222 -27.00 8.75 48.02
CA GLN A 222 -25.95 9.48 48.76
C GLN A 222 -26.45 9.79 50.16
N SER A 223 -25.71 9.38 51.19
CA SER A 223 -25.88 9.86 52.56
C SER A 223 -25.42 11.31 52.60
N GLN A 224 -26.30 12.23 52.93
CA GLN A 224 -25.96 13.63 53.21
C GLN A 224 -25.17 13.78 54.53
N GLU A 225 -24.90 12.70 55.25
CA GLU A 225 -24.11 12.71 56.48
C GLU A 225 -22.63 12.34 56.21
N LEU A 226 -21.76 13.10 56.87
CA LEU A 226 -20.30 13.04 56.79
C LEU A 226 -19.72 11.63 56.72
N ALA A 227 -18.66 11.54 55.97
CA ALA A 227 -17.76 10.41 55.82
C ALA A 227 -17.63 9.53 57.08
N GLY A 228 -18.18 8.30 57.01
CA GLY A 228 -17.98 7.30 58.06
C GLY A 228 -19.12 6.31 58.32
N SER A 229 -20.28 6.46 57.71
CA SER A 229 -21.39 5.50 57.87
C SER A 229 -21.27 4.35 56.88
N ALA A 230 -21.07 3.14 57.38
CA ALA A 230 -21.00 1.90 56.58
C ALA A 230 -22.34 1.45 55.97
N ALA A 231 -23.42 2.22 56.15
CA ALA A 231 -24.75 1.93 55.63
C ALA A 231 -25.21 3.02 54.66
N VAL A 232 -24.89 2.85 53.38
CA VAL A 232 -25.47 3.69 52.33
C VAL A 232 -26.92 3.27 52.09
N PRO A 233 -27.92 4.19 52.15
CA PRO A 233 -29.31 3.86 51.89
C PRO A 233 -29.46 3.33 50.47
N TYR A 234 -30.15 2.20 50.34
CA TYR A 234 -30.35 1.51 49.08
C TYR A 234 -31.81 1.61 48.65
N ARG A 235 -32.06 1.99 47.38
CA ARG A 235 -33.41 2.06 46.79
C ARG A 235 -33.56 0.94 45.75
N ARG A 236 -34.61 0.16 45.87
CA ARG A 236 -35.06 -0.77 44.84
C ARG A 236 -36.45 -0.38 44.38
N GLU A 237 -36.63 -0.21 43.09
CA GLU A 237 -37.92 0.16 42.47
C GLU A 237 -38.20 -0.81 41.33
N SER A 238 -39.35 -1.47 41.36
CA SER A 238 -39.84 -2.27 40.22
C SER A 238 -40.83 -1.43 39.41
N PHE A 239 -40.71 -1.46 38.10
CA PHE A 239 -41.58 -0.68 37.23
C PHE A 239 -42.10 -1.52 36.07
N THR A 240 -43.34 -1.22 35.64
CA THR A 240 -43.93 -1.77 34.40
C THR A 240 -43.56 -0.94 33.20
N SER A 241 -43.41 0.36 33.36
CA SER A 241 -42.92 1.28 32.36
C SER A 241 -42.23 2.46 33.03
N LYS A 242 -41.06 2.83 32.55
CA LYS A 242 -40.28 3.97 33.04
C LYS A 242 -39.67 4.75 31.89
N ARG A 243 -39.72 6.07 31.98
CA ARG A 243 -39.06 6.96 31.00
C ARG A 243 -37.89 7.65 31.69
N ILE A 244 -36.75 7.59 31.08
CA ILE A 244 -35.53 8.19 31.61
C ILE A 244 -35.01 9.15 30.56
N LEU A 245 -34.68 10.35 30.96
CA LEU A 245 -33.97 11.32 30.13
C LEU A 245 -32.48 11.12 30.36
N LEU A 246 -31.78 10.85 29.27
CA LEU A 246 -30.31 10.77 29.25
C LEU A 246 -29.81 12.05 28.64
N ASP A 247 -28.85 12.70 29.29
CA ASP A 247 -28.21 13.90 28.76
C ASP A 247 -27.39 13.50 27.56
N TYR A 248 -27.75 14.06 26.42
CA TYR A 248 -27.07 13.83 25.15
C TYR A 248 -27.01 15.15 24.40
N ASP A 249 -25.82 15.64 24.21
CA ASP A 249 -25.60 16.83 23.40
C ASP A 249 -25.58 16.44 21.91
N GLY A 250 -26.78 16.34 21.34
CA GLY A 250 -26.96 16.06 19.90
C GLY A 250 -26.95 17.32 19.04
N ASP A 251 -26.87 18.49 19.66
CA ASP A 251 -26.65 19.74 18.94
C ASP A 251 -25.18 19.85 18.54
N PHE A 252 -24.92 19.53 17.30
CA PHE A 252 -23.63 19.86 16.69
C PHE A 252 -23.45 21.38 16.70
N ASN A 253 -22.86 21.86 17.77
CA ASN A 253 -22.41 23.24 17.84
C ASN A 253 -21.13 23.33 16.99
N ILE A 254 -21.18 24.10 15.91
CA ILE A 254 -20.02 24.38 15.05
C ILE A 254 -18.80 24.86 15.89
N ASN A 255 -19.03 25.34 17.11
CA ASN A 255 -18.00 25.73 18.06
C ASN A 255 -17.25 24.52 18.68
N ASP A 256 -17.79 23.31 18.71
CA ASP A 256 -17.08 22.09 19.06
C ASP A 256 -16.17 21.57 17.94
N ALA A 257 -16.26 22.17 16.75
CA ALA A 257 -15.25 22.03 15.70
C ALA A 257 -13.84 22.49 16.13
N SER A 258 -13.67 23.01 17.36
CA SER A 258 -12.36 23.32 17.92
C SER A 258 -11.44 22.08 18.00
N SER A 259 -11.98 20.90 18.27
CA SER A 259 -11.24 19.63 18.21
C SER A 259 -10.78 19.27 16.78
N MET A 260 -11.57 19.64 15.76
CA MET A 260 -11.22 19.50 14.35
C MET A 260 -10.33 20.62 13.83
N SER A 261 -10.27 21.79 14.51
CA SER A 261 -9.36 22.88 14.14
C SER A 261 -7.89 22.44 14.20
N ASN A 262 -7.58 21.39 14.96
CA ASN A 262 -6.24 20.82 15.08
C ASN A 262 -5.89 19.81 13.98
N ASP A 263 -6.84 19.39 13.12
CA ASP A 263 -6.50 18.51 11.98
C ASP A 263 -5.78 19.31 10.88
N ALA A 264 -4.51 19.01 10.71
CA ALA A 264 -3.64 19.67 9.73
C ALA A 264 -4.07 19.41 8.26
N ARG A 265 -4.85 18.36 7.98
CA ARG A 265 -5.31 18.02 6.62
C ARG A 265 -6.27 19.05 6.04
N GLY A 266 -7.12 19.62 6.89
CA GLY A 266 -8.09 20.66 6.53
C GLY A 266 -7.52 22.08 6.45
N LYS A 267 -6.19 22.26 6.39
CA LYS A 267 -5.53 23.58 6.47
C LYS A 267 -4.67 23.87 5.24
N SER A 268 -4.57 25.13 4.84
CA SER A 268 -3.66 25.60 3.79
C SER A 268 -2.21 25.63 4.29
N PHE A 269 -1.23 25.81 3.39
CA PHE A 269 0.17 25.97 3.76
C PHE A 269 0.40 27.10 4.78
N SER A 270 -0.24 28.24 4.57
CA SER A 270 -0.14 29.40 5.47
C SER A 270 -0.74 29.10 6.85
N GLN A 271 -1.91 28.46 6.88
CA GLN A 271 -2.57 28.06 8.12
C GLN A 271 -1.74 27.04 8.90
N ILE A 272 -1.18 26.02 8.21
CA ILE A 272 -0.31 25.02 8.85
C ILE A 272 0.92 25.70 9.48
N THR A 273 1.54 26.65 8.78
CA THR A 273 2.72 27.35 9.30
C THR A 273 2.37 28.20 10.50
N HIS A 274 1.29 28.98 10.43
CA HIS A 274 0.81 29.79 11.54
C HIS A 274 0.47 28.94 12.78
N ASP A 275 -0.21 27.82 12.57
CA ASP A 275 -0.57 26.93 13.66
C ASP A 275 0.65 26.26 14.31
N MET A 276 1.66 25.89 13.51
CA MET A 276 2.92 25.37 14.07
C MET A 276 3.60 26.38 14.97
N ASP A 277 3.61 27.65 14.58
CA ASP A 277 4.20 28.73 15.37
C ASP A 277 3.38 28.97 16.66
N SER A 278 2.04 29.01 16.56
CA SER A 278 1.13 29.15 17.71
C SER A 278 1.24 27.99 18.69
N ILE A 279 1.25 26.74 18.19
CA ILE A 279 1.43 25.54 19.04
C ILE A 279 2.79 25.60 19.74
N LYS A 280 3.85 25.96 19.01
CA LYS A 280 5.19 26.09 19.58
C LYS A 280 5.23 27.13 20.70
N GLU A 281 4.66 28.32 20.49
CA GLU A 281 4.61 29.39 21.49
C GLU A 281 3.83 28.93 22.73
N THR A 282 2.70 28.26 22.56
CA THR A 282 1.88 27.72 23.65
C THR A 282 2.68 26.73 24.50
N TYR A 283 3.30 25.72 23.85
CA TYR A 283 4.06 24.69 24.55
C TYR A 283 5.38 25.21 25.13
N ASP A 284 6.03 26.20 24.51
CA ASP A 284 7.18 26.90 25.08
C ASP A 284 6.79 27.70 26.33
N SER A 285 5.57 28.27 26.34
CA SER A 285 5.03 28.96 27.52
C SER A 285 4.76 27.95 28.66
N ILE A 286 4.12 26.83 28.38
CA ILE A 286 3.88 25.72 29.33
C ILE A 286 5.22 25.19 29.87
N GLY A 287 6.19 24.94 28.99
CA GLY A 287 7.53 24.48 29.39
C GLY A 287 8.24 25.45 30.32
N ARG A 288 8.14 26.75 30.05
CA ARG A 288 8.69 27.82 30.95
C ARG A 288 7.96 27.83 32.29
N ALA A 289 6.63 27.65 32.29
CA ALA A 289 5.86 27.57 33.53
C ALA A 289 6.30 26.38 34.38
N TYR A 290 6.45 25.21 33.78
CA TYR A 290 6.93 24.00 34.44
C TYR A 290 8.35 24.15 34.98
N TYR A 291 9.24 24.73 34.20
CA TYR A 291 10.60 25.02 34.66
C TYR A 291 10.63 25.93 35.88
N ASN A 292 9.83 27.01 35.84
CA ASN A 292 9.76 27.96 36.96
C ASN A 292 9.14 27.32 38.21
N ASP A 293 8.14 26.47 38.06
CA ASP A 293 7.51 25.74 39.15
C ASP A 293 8.49 24.73 39.78
N ASP A 294 9.19 23.96 38.94
CA ASP A 294 10.23 23.03 39.39
C ASP A 294 11.38 23.75 40.13
N LYS A 295 11.79 24.90 39.62
CA LYS A 295 12.81 25.75 40.28
C LYS A 295 12.34 26.21 41.67
N ARG A 296 11.07 26.63 41.81
CA ARG A 296 10.50 27.03 43.09
C ARG A 296 10.44 25.86 44.08
N MET A 297 9.98 24.67 43.61
CA MET A 297 9.86 23.48 44.45
C MET A 297 11.23 22.89 44.85
N ALA A 298 12.22 22.91 43.94
CA ALA A 298 13.53 22.30 44.18
C ALA A 298 14.31 23.05 45.30
N TYR A 299 14.17 24.34 45.35
CA TYR A 299 14.92 25.15 46.33
C TYR A 299 14.15 25.44 47.61
N ALA A 300 12.86 25.06 47.68
CA ALA A 300 11.98 25.25 48.89
C ALA A 300 12.20 26.62 49.55
N LEU A 301 12.53 27.65 48.78
CA LEU A 301 12.78 28.98 49.31
C LEU A 301 11.44 29.62 49.66
N PRO A 302 11.18 29.94 50.92
CA PRO A 302 10.08 30.82 51.28
C PRO A 302 10.23 32.12 50.51
N MET A 303 9.14 32.84 50.25
CA MET A 303 9.18 34.17 49.65
C MET A 303 10.00 35.08 50.57
N VAL A 304 11.26 35.21 50.29
CA VAL A 304 12.21 36.01 51.07
C VAL A 304 12.37 37.37 50.39
N SER A 305 12.48 38.42 51.19
CA SER A 305 12.75 39.74 50.65
C SER A 305 14.06 39.73 49.84
N LYS A 306 14.24 40.64 48.87
CA LYS A 306 15.49 40.73 48.09
C LYS A 306 16.72 40.91 48.99
N THR A 307 16.58 41.60 50.13
CA THR A 307 17.64 41.83 51.12
C THR A 307 18.02 40.53 51.84
N ASP A 308 17.04 39.68 52.21
CA ASP A 308 17.29 38.41 52.86
C ASP A 308 17.86 37.37 51.88
N SER A 309 17.43 37.39 50.63
CA SER A 309 18.00 36.56 49.57
C SER A 309 19.48 36.85 49.34
N LEU A 310 19.87 38.14 49.28
CA LEU A 310 21.27 38.55 49.18
C LEU A 310 22.10 38.19 50.42
N ARG A 311 21.50 38.26 51.60
CA ARG A 311 22.13 37.86 52.86
C ARG A 311 22.33 36.34 52.90
N ALA A 312 21.33 35.57 52.49
CA ALA A 312 21.41 34.14 52.41
C ALA A 312 22.47 33.68 51.37
N MET A 313 22.56 34.33 50.22
CA MET A 313 23.61 34.05 49.22
C MET A 313 25.02 34.32 49.77
N LYS A 314 25.21 35.41 50.53
CA LYS A 314 26.50 35.71 51.16
C LYS A 314 26.87 34.68 52.25
N LEU A 315 25.91 34.25 53.05
CA LEU A 315 26.10 33.19 54.06
C LEU A 315 26.40 31.83 53.41
N ALA A 316 25.67 31.45 52.36
CA ALA A 316 25.92 30.22 51.61
C ALA A 316 27.29 30.17 50.90
N ALA A 317 27.86 31.32 50.57
CA ALA A 317 29.21 31.42 49.99
C ALA A 317 30.34 31.21 51.04
N THR A 318 30.04 31.52 52.31
CA THR A 318 31.02 31.40 53.41
C THR A 318 30.86 30.09 54.21
N ASP A 319 29.68 29.55 54.31
CA ASP A 319 29.37 28.37 55.13
C ASP A 319 29.22 27.12 54.28
N LYS A 320 30.23 26.26 54.27
CA LYS A 320 30.20 24.96 53.60
C LYS A 320 29.48 23.94 54.51
N TYR A 321 28.20 23.74 54.28
CA TYR A 321 27.45 22.72 54.96
C TYR A 321 27.75 21.34 54.37
N ASP A 322 28.42 20.50 55.17
CA ASP A 322 28.68 19.11 54.75
C ASP A 322 27.49 18.21 55.14
N VAL A 323 26.73 17.82 54.13
CA VAL A 323 25.53 16.97 54.27
C VAL A 323 25.90 15.58 54.77
N ASP A 324 27.01 15.00 54.33
CA ASP A 324 27.41 13.63 54.64
C ASP A 324 27.82 13.52 56.12
N SER A 325 28.59 14.47 56.65
CA SER A 325 29.01 14.49 58.05
C SER A 325 27.82 14.72 58.99
N THR A 326 26.83 15.52 58.58
CA THR A 326 25.62 15.77 59.34
C THR A 326 24.71 14.54 59.36
N PHE A 327 24.53 13.87 58.22
CA PHE A 327 23.75 12.63 58.12
C PHE A 327 24.37 11.50 58.96
N ALA A 328 25.69 11.36 58.97
CA ALA A 328 26.41 10.38 59.78
C ALA A 328 26.23 10.55 61.29
N LYS A 329 25.99 11.81 61.76
CA LYS A 329 25.75 12.12 63.18
C LYS A 329 24.33 11.88 63.67
N LEU A 330 23.37 11.60 62.76
CA LEU A 330 21.98 11.28 63.09
C LEU A 330 21.85 9.87 63.67
N SER A 331 20.85 9.69 64.55
CA SER A 331 20.48 8.35 65.05
C SER A 331 20.00 7.45 63.87
N LEU A 332 20.10 6.16 64.02
CA LEU A 332 19.75 5.17 62.98
C LEU A 332 18.28 5.30 62.52
N ASP A 333 17.36 5.64 63.41
CA ASP A 333 15.95 5.86 63.11
C ASP A 333 15.75 7.18 62.35
N GLN A 334 16.52 8.23 62.69
CA GLN A 334 16.49 9.49 61.96
C GLN A 334 17.10 9.35 60.54
N GLN A 335 18.17 8.55 60.38
CA GLN A 335 18.74 8.24 59.06
C GLN A 335 17.74 7.51 58.20
N ARG A 336 17.05 6.48 58.75
CA ARG A 336 15.99 5.72 58.05
C ARG A 336 14.83 6.64 57.63
N SER A 337 14.37 7.48 58.56
CA SER A 337 13.29 8.43 58.28
C SER A 337 13.66 9.44 57.21
N ALA A 338 14.84 10.02 57.29
CA ALA A 338 15.37 10.97 56.27
C ALA A 338 15.49 10.32 54.89
N THR A 339 16.02 9.07 54.87
CA THR A 339 16.12 8.29 53.62
C THR A 339 14.75 7.96 53.05
N SER A 340 13.79 7.53 53.86
CA SER A 340 12.42 7.25 53.44
C SER A 340 11.73 8.47 52.86
N ILE A 341 11.85 9.63 53.51
CA ILE A 341 11.31 10.91 53.01
C ILE A 341 11.99 11.33 51.69
N ALA A 342 13.29 11.11 51.55
CA ALA A 342 14.02 11.43 50.33
C ALA A 342 13.56 10.54 49.16
N VAL A 343 13.38 9.23 49.40
CA VAL A 343 12.87 8.29 48.40
C VAL A 343 11.45 8.65 47.97
N GLN A 344 10.57 8.95 48.94
CA GLN A 344 9.20 9.36 48.65
C GLN A 344 9.15 10.66 47.82
N LYS A 345 9.97 11.67 48.17
CA LYS A 345 10.07 12.91 47.40
C LYS A 345 10.60 12.66 45.99
N ALA A 346 11.61 11.78 45.83
CA ALA A 346 12.17 11.44 44.53
C ALA A 346 11.12 10.72 43.65
N GLN A 347 10.36 9.78 44.21
CA GLN A 347 9.27 9.09 43.53
C GLN A 347 8.15 10.04 43.09
N SER A 348 7.70 10.92 43.99
CA SER A 348 6.71 11.96 43.66
C SER A 348 7.20 12.88 42.56
N LYS A 349 8.47 13.29 42.62
CA LYS A 349 9.07 14.14 41.58
C LYS A 349 9.20 13.45 40.23
N MET A 350 9.53 12.15 40.25
CA MET A 350 9.61 11.35 39.02
C MET A 350 8.22 11.23 38.36
N SER A 351 7.15 11.03 39.14
CA SER A 351 5.78 11.00 38.64
C SER A 351 5.33 12.34 38.06
N ASP A 352 5.65 13.46 38.74
CA ASP A 352 5.37 14.82 38.26
C ASP A 352 6.11 15.12 36.94
N LEU A 353 7.39 14.78 36.86
CA LEU A 353 8.18 14.95 35.65
C LEU A 353 7.68 14.08 34.50
N SER A 354 7.24 12.84 34.77
CA SER A 354 6.69 11.97 33.73
C SER A 354 5.37 12.53 33.18
N PHE A 355 4.52 13.09 34.03
CA PHE A 355 3.29 13.77 33.61
C PHE A 355 3.58 15.04 32.77
N LYS A 356 4.50 15.89 33.22
CA LYS A 356 4.94 17.08 32.49
C LYS A 356 5.56 16.73 31.13
N ALA A 357 6.35 15.65 31.08
CA ALA A 357 6.93 15.11 29.85
C ALA A 357 5.85 14.62 28.87
N MET A 358 4.80 13.97 29.36
CA MET A 358 3.68 13.52 28.53
C MET A 358 2.98 14.70 27.84
N ILE A 359 2.69 15.77 28.58
CA ILE A 359 2.05 16.98 28.03
C ILE A 359 2.94 17.63 26.96
N THR A 360 4.23 17.80 27.23
CA THR A 360 5.16 18.42 26.26
C THR A 360 5.36 17.54 25.01
N THR A 361 5.33 16.22 25.16
CA THR A 361 5.41 15.27 24.03
C THR A 361 4.19 15.37 23.11
N ASP A 362 3.00 15.68 23.64
CA ASP A 362 1.81 15.92 22.81
C ASP A 362 1.97 17.15 21.92
N GLY A 363 2.59 18.22 22.42
CA GLY A 363 2.95 19.39 21.62
C GLY A 363 3.86 19.05 20.44
N ASP A 364 4.91 18.29 20.69
CA ASP A 364 5.82 17.81 19.66
C ASP A 364 5.13 16.92 18.63
N ARG A 365 4.19 16.10 19.07
CA ARG A 365 3.36 15.26 18.20
C ARG A 365 2.47 16.11 17.29
N LEU A 366 1.82 17.13 17.83
CA LEU A 366 0.97 18.04 17.05
C LEU A 366 1.79 18.79 15.98
N ILE A 367 2.92 19.38 16.36
CA ILE A 367 3.83 20.04 15.42
C ILE A 367 4.31 19.06 14.34
N ARG A 368 4.65 17.83 14.72
CA ARG A 368 5.07 16.78 13.79
C ARG A 368 3.98 16.44 12.78
N MET A 369 2.73 16.32 13.21
CA MET A 369 1.59 16.06 12.32
C MET A 369 1.40 17.19 11.31
N HIS A 370 1.49 18.44 11.73
CA HIS A 370 1.39 19.60 10.84
C HIS A 370 2.53 19.62 9.81
N LYS A 371 3.76 19.36 10.23
CA LYS A 371 4.92 19.27 9.32
C LYS A 371 4.79 18.12 8.31
N ILE A 372 4.28 16.96 8.73
CA ILE A 372 4.04 15.82 7.84
C ILE A 372 3.04 16.21 6.74
N GLU A 373 1.93 16.86 7.09
CA GLU A 373 0.93 17.28 6.11
C GLU A 373 1.45 18.37 5.17
N TRP A 374 2.27 19.28 5.66
CA TRP A 374 2.93 20.30 4.85
C TRP A 374 3.81 19.66 3.76
N VAL A 375 4.66 18.69 4.15
CA VAL A 375 5.53 17.95 3.21
C VAL A 375 4.71 17.06 2.29
N ALA A 376 3.65 16.42 2.80
CA ALA A 376 2.78 15.53 2.04
C ALA A 376 2.14 16.22 0.83
N LYS A 377 1.71 17.48 0.98
CA LYS A 377 1.15 18.27 -0.12
C LYS A 377 2.15 18.45 -1.28
N ILE A 378 3.42 18.67 -0.97
CA ILE A 378 4.47 18.83 -1.98
C ILE A 378 4.80 17.48 -2.62
N THR A 379 5.00 16.42 -1.82
CA THR A 379 5.39 15.11 -2.34
C THR A 379 4.30 14.47 -3.18
N LEU A 380 3.03 14.67 -2.83
CA LEU A 380 1.90 14.18 -3.61
C LEU A 380 1.78 14.90 -4.96
N ALA A 381 1.95 16.21 -5.00
CA ALA A 381 1.99 16.93 -6.28
C ALA A 381 3.19 16.50 -7.14
N LEU A 382 4.38 16.35 -6.53
CA LEU A 382 5.60 15.91 -7.22
C LEU A 382 5.44 14.52 -7.85
N SER A 383 4.60 13.66 -7.27
CA SER A 383 4.31 12.33 -7.85
C SER A 383 3.73 12.42 -9.26
N CYS A 384 3.04 13.50 -9.63
CA CYS A 384 2.57 13.71 -11.01
C CYS A 384 3.72 13.67 -12.01
N ILE A 385 4.82 14.35 -11.70
CA ILE A 385 6.02 14.41 -12.55
C ILE A 385 6.73 13.04 -12.54
N ILE A 386 6.91 12.45 -11.37
CA ILE A 386 7.59 11.16 -11.21
C ILE A 386 6.86 10.07 -12.00
N PHE A 387 5.54 10.00 -11.87
CA PHE A 387 4.73 8.98 -12.55
C PHE A 387 4.70 9.16 -14.07
N PHE A 388 4.77 10.39 -14.56
CA PHE A 388 4.96 10.63 -15.98
C PHE A 388 6.28 10.04 -16.48
N PHE A 389 7.39 10.30 -15.78
CA PHE A 389 8.72 9.79 -16.17
C PHE A 389 8.89 8.28 -15.91
N ILE A 390 7.95 7.62 -15.24
CA ILE A 390 7.85 6.17 -15.19
C ILE A 390 6.95 5.66 -16.32
N GLY A 391 5.74 6.23 -16.46
CA GLY A 391 4.71 5.73 -17.38
C GLY A 391 5.06 5.88 -18.84
N ALA A 392 5.50 7.07 -19.26
CA ALA A 392 5.80 7.36 -20.65
C ALA A 392 6.96 6.51 -21.21
N PRO A 393 8.12 6.39 -20.52
CA PRO A 393 9.19 5.51 -20.96
C PRO A 393 8.79 4.03 -20.96
N LEU A 394 8.06 3.60 -19.94
CA LEU A 394 7.61 2.21 -19.84
C LEU A 394 6.62 1.85 -20.97
N GLY A 395 5.69 2.76 -21.29
CA GLY A 395 4.79 2.64 -22.43
C GLY A 395 5.54 2.54 -23.75
N ALA A 396 6.57 3.37 -23.94
CA ALA A 396 7.40 3.35 -25.15
C ALA A 396 8.19 2.04 -25.33
N ILE A 397 8.53 1.36 -24.22
CA ILE A 397 9.24 0.08 -24.23
C ILE A 397 8.27 -1.08 -24.51
N ILE A 398 7.06 -1.04 -23.92
CA ILE A 398 6.06 -2.11 -24.02
C ILE A 398 5.25 -1.92 -25.30
N ARG A 399 5.71 -2.53 -26.39
CA ARG A 399 5.12 -2.37 -27.73
C ARG A 399 3.95 -3.31 -28.03
N LYS A 400 3.63 -4.26 -27.13
CA LYS A 400 2.60 -5.28 -27.34
C LYS A 400 1.86 -5.56 -26.05
N GLY A 401 0.54 -5.72 -26.10
CA GLY A 401 -0.23 -6.18 -24.94
C GLY A 401 -1.62 -5.56 -24.77
N GLY A 402 -2.09 -4.73 -25.70
CA GLY A 402 -3.40 -4.07 -25.57
C GLY A 402 -3.51 -3.23 -24.30
N LEU A 403 -4.72 -2.89 -23.85
CA LEU A 403 -4.96 -2.06 -22.65
C LEU A 403 -4.68 -2.77 -21.32
N GLY A 404 -4.68 -4.11 -21.29
CA GLY A 404 -4.58 -4.87 -20.03
C GLY A 404 -3.22 -4.77 -19.35
N LEU A 405 -2.12 -4.84 -20.14
CA LEU A 405 -0.77 -4.77 -19.58
C LEU A 405 -0.42 -3.39 -19.00
N PRO A 406 -0.74 -2.27 -19.64
CA PRO A 406 -0.61 -0.94 -19.06
C PRO A 406 -1.33 -0.76 -17.73
N VAL A 407 -2.57 -1.24 -17.63
CA VAL A 407 -3.35 -1.18 -16.38
C VAL A 407 -2.66 -1.97 -15.27
N LEU A 408 -2.25 -3.22 -15.54
CA LEU A 408 -1.59 -4.07 -14.55
C LEU A 408 -0.30 -3.42 -14.03
N ILE A 409 0.53 -2.86 -14.91
CA ILE A 409 1.79 -2.20 -14.53
C ILE A 409 1.53 -0.93 -13.73
N SER A 410 0.54 -0.13 -14.14
CA SER A 410 0.19 1.10 -13.41
C SER A 410 -0.26 0.80 -11.98
N VAL A 411 -1.06 -0.26 -11.79
CA VAL A 411 -1.49 -0.71 -10.48
C VAL A 411 -0.29 -1.18 -9.63
N LEU A 412 0.65 -1.93 -10.23
CA LEU A 412 1.85 -2.40 -9.52
C LEU A 412 2.74 -1.24 -9.06
N VAL A 413 2.98 -0.26 -9.93
CA VAL A 413 3.76 0.95 -9.59
C VAL A 413 3.04 1.77 -8.52
N PHE A 414 1.72 1.88 -8.60
CA PHE A 414 0.93 2.58 -7.60
C PHE A 414 0.95 1.89 -6.24
N ILE A 415 0.84 0.56 -6.20
CA ILE A 415 0.95 -0.22 -4.97
C ILE A 415 2.33 0.00 -4.33
N LEU A 416 3.41 -0.03 -5.11
CA LEU A 416 4.76 0.26 -4.62
C LEU A 416 4.84 1.66 -4.00
N TYR A 417 4.33 2.68 -4.71
CA TYR A 417 4.25 4.05 -4.21
C TYR A 417 3.48 4.12 -2.89
N TYR A 418 2.29 3.52 -2.84
CA TYR A 418 1.42 3.55 -1.67
C TYR A 418 2.06 2.89 -0.44
N ILE A 419 2.71 1.74 -0.62
CA ILE A 419 3.43 1.05 0.45
C ILE A 419 4.56 1.94 1.00
N LEU A 420 5.36 2.55 0.12
CA LEU A 420 6.48 3.41 0.51
C LEU A 420 5.99 4.69 1.21
N ASP A 421 4.98 5.37 0.65
CA ASP A 421 4.43 6.60 1.23
C ASP A 421 3.77 6.36 2.58
N ASN A 422 2.95 5.29 2.70
CA ASN A 422 2.28 4.95 3.97
C ASN A 422 3.27 4.48 5.04
N SER A 423 4.26 3.65 4.67
CA SER A 423 5.31 3.21 5.61
C SER A 423 6.12 4.40 6.12
N GLY A 424 6.52 5.29 5.21
CA GLY A 424 7.24 6.51 5.57
C GLY A 424 6.40 7.46 6.45
N TYR A 425 5.11 7.61 6.15
CA TYR A 425 4.17 8.36 6.97
C TYR A 425 4.08 7.81 8.40
N GLN A 426 3.90 6.49 8.55
CA GLN A 426 3.77 5.86 9.87
C GLN A 426 5.04 6.00 10.72
N MET A 427 6.22 5.85 10.10
CA MET A 427 7.50 6.00 10.79
C MET A 427 7.78 7.46 11.20
N ALA A 428 7.44 8.42 10.34
CA ALA A 428 7.53 9.84 10.66
C ALA A 428 6.52 10.25 11.76
N LYS A 429 5.28 9.72 11.71
CA LYS A 429 4.24 9.96 12.72
C LYS A 429 4.67 9.48 14.10
N ARG A 430 5.30 8.32 14.18
CA ARG A 430 5.84 7.76 15.44
C ARG A 430 7.09 8.49 15.95
N GLY A 431 7.66 9.39 15.15
CA GLY A 431 8.89 10.13 15.50
C GLY A 431 10.19 9.33 15.32
N MET A 432 10.11 8.11 14.74
CA MET A 432 11.29 7.27 14.50
C MET A 432 12.18 7.81 13.39
N TRP A 433 11.58 8.43 12.37
CA TRP A 433 12.28 8.99 11.22
C TRP A 433 12.06 10.49 11.11
N ALA A 434 13.07 11.18 10.58
CA ALA A 434 12.92 12.58 10.21
C ALA A 434 11.80 12.73 9.18
N ILE A 435 10.99 13.78 9.28
CA ILE A 435 9.79 13.98 8.48
C ILE A 435 10.10 13.99 6.98
N TRP A 436 11.19 14.70 6.60
CA TRP A 436 11.65 14.75 5.21
C TRP A 436 12.04 13.38 4.66
N PHE A 437 12.68 12.54 5.49
CA PHE A 437 13.04 11.18 5.10
C PHE A 437 11.79 10.30 4.99
N GLY A 438 10.87 10.37 5.97
CA GLY A 438 9.65 9.57 5.95
C GLY A 438 8.77 9.87 4.73
N LYS A 439 8.40 11.15 4.51
CA LYS A 439 7.60 11.54 3.33
C LYS A 439 8.40 11.60 2.03
N GLY A 440 9.73 11.70 2.11
CA GLY A 440 10.62 11.63 0.96
C GLY A 440 10.95 10.22 0.49
N LEU A 441 10.60 9.16 1.24
CA LEU A 441 10.94 7.78 0.91
C LEU A 441 10.40 7.33 -0.46
N ALA A 442 9.12 7.60 -0.74
CA ALA A 442 8.52 7.25 -2.02
C ALA A 442 9.19 8.00 -3.20
N PRO A 443 9.36 9.33 -3.20
CA PRO A 443 10.15 10.02 -4.20
C PRO A 443 11.59 9.51 -4.31
N ALA A 444 12.27 9.23 -3.20
CA ALA A 444 13.66 8.76 -3.19
C ALA A 444 13.86 7.42 -3.90
N VAL A 445 12.87 6.54 -3.87
CA VAL A 445 12.90 5.25 -4.61
C VAL A 445 12.42 5.40 -6.04
N LEU A 446 11.36 6.18 -6.25
CA LEU A 446 10.73 6.28 -7.58
C LEU A 446 11.47 7.20 -8.55
N ILE A 447 12.19 8.24 -8.08
CA ILE A 447 12.99 9.09 -8.97
C ILE A 447 14.12 8.31 -9.65
N PRO A 448 14.97 7.53 -8.94
CA PRO A 448 15.95 6.66 -9.59
C PRO A 448 15.32 5.68 -10.58
N MET A 449 14.15 5.13 -10.25
CA MET A 449 13.40 4.23 -11.13
C MET A 449 12.93 4.96 -12.40
N ALA A 450 12.41 6.18 -12.26
CA ALA A 450 12.02 7.03 -13.40
C ALA A 450 13.20 7.36 -14.32
N VAL A 451 14.35 7.73 -13.73
CA VAL A 451 15.58 7.99 -14.46
C VAL A 451 16.06 6.74 -15.19
N PHE A 452 16.05 5.59 -14.54
CA PHE A 452 16.43 4.32 -15.14
C PHE A 452 15.57 3.95 -16.35
N PHE A 453 14.23 4.03 -16.22
CA PHE A 453 13.34 3.72 -17.34
C PHE A 453 13.49 4.72 -18.47
N THR A 454 13.64 6.01 -18.17
CA THR A 454 13.86 7.05 -19.18
C THR A 454 15.16 6.81 -19.95
N TYR A 455 16.25 6.49 -19.24
CA TYR A 455 17.54 6.18 -19.86
C TYR A 455 17.47 4.93 -20.77
N LYS A 456 16.81 3.87 -20.28
CA LYS A 456 16.65 2.62 -21.05
C LYS A 456 15.76 2.80 -22.27
N ALA A 457 14.67 3.55 -22.16
CA ALA A 457 13.77 3.84 -23.27
C ALA A 457 14.44 4.68 -24.38
N ASN A 458 15.34 5.60 -23.99
CA ASN A 458 16.06 6.44 -24.94
C ASN A 458 17.16 5.67 -25.70
N LYS A 459 17.74 4.62 -25.09
CA LYS A 459 18.79 3.76 -25.72
C LYS A 459 18.24 2.58 -26.52
N ASP A 460 16.93 2.50 -26.78
CA ASP A 460 16.27 1.36 -27.48
C ASP A 460 16.73 -0.03 -26.97
N SER A 461 16.96 -0.13 -25.70
CA SER A 461 17.49 -1.33 -25.09
C SER A 461 16.46 -2.47 -25.15
N VAL A 462 16.83 -3.58 -25.80
CA VAL A 462 16.05 -4.84 -25.93
C VAL A 462 15.74 -5.52 -24.59
N VAL A 463 16.22 -4.95 -23.49
CA VAL A 463 16.11 -5.51 -22.13
C VAL A 463 14.67 -5.73 -21.67
N PHE A 464 13.69 -5.04 -22.24
CA PHE A 464 12.27 -5.21 -21.95
C PHE A 464 11.47 -5.85 -23.08
N ASN A 465 12.10 -6.72 -23.88
CA ASN A 465 11.32 -7.56 -24.76
C ASN A 465 10.52 -8.56 -23.90
N MET A 466 9.24 -8.25 -23.66
CA MET A 466 8.34 -9.07 -22.85
C MET A 466 8.26 -10.50 -23.41
N ASP A 467 8.39 -10.65 -24.72
CA ASP A 467 8.44 -11.96 -25.37
C ASP A 467 9.67 -12.76 -24.90
N ALA A 468 10.82 -12.10 -24.70
CA ALA A 468 12.01 -12.77 -24.16
C ALA A 468 11.81 -13.23 -22.70
N TYR A 469 11.16 -12.41 -21.85
CA TYR A 469 10.84 -12.81 -20.47
C TYR A 469 9.77 -13.89 -20.40
N VAL A 470 8.74 -13.78 -21.23
CA VAL A 470 7.71 -14.83 -21.36
C VAL A 470 8.35 -16.12 -21.86
N ASP A 471 9.29 -16.06 -22.79
CA ASP A 471 10.02 -17.23 -23.29
C ASP A 471 10.97 -17.80 -22.23
N ILE A 472 11.65 -16.95 -21.44
CA ILE A 472 12.43 -17.40 -20.26
C ILE A 472 11.50 -18.07 -19.25
N MET A 473 10.35 -17.46 -18.95
CA MET A 473 9.38 -18.04 -18.02
C MET A 473 8.77 -19.33 -18.57
N ARG A 474 8.44 -19.39 -19.85
CA ARG A 474 8.00 -20.63 -20.55
C ARG A 474 9.07 -21.71 -20.46
N ARG A 475 10.35 -21.36 -20.71
CA ARG A 475 11.48 -22.30 -20.56
C ARG A 475 11.64 -22.76 -19.10
N LEU A 476 11.51 -21.85 -18.12
CA LEU A 476 11.54 -22.18 -16.69
C LEU A 476 10.39 -23.11 -16.30
N LEU A 477 9.19 -22.85 -16.77
CA LEU A 477 8.00 -23.68 -16.54
C LEU A 477 7.94 -24.93 -17.42
N GLY A 478 8.91 -25.09 -18.35
CA GLY A 478 8.92 -26.21 -19.29
C GLY A 478 7.78 -26.17 -20.31
N LEU A 479 7.29 -24.99 -20.68
CA LEU A 479 6.28 -24.82 -21.72
C LEU A 479 6.94 -24.77 -23.10
N ARG A 480 6.22 -25.14 -24.16
CA ARG A 480 6.74 -25.12 -25.51
C ARG A 480 6.86 -23.69 -26.05
N VAL A 481 7.99 -23.39 -26.66
CA VAL A 481 8.20 -22.18 -27.46
C VAL A 481 7.99 -22.54 -28.92
N LYS A 482 7.18 -21.75 -29.65
CA LYS A 482 6.98 -21.96 -31.08
C LYS A 482 8.21 -21.49 -31.85
N ARG A 483 8.61 -22.26 -32.88
CA ARG A 483 9.71 -21.88 -33.76
C ARG A 483 9.24 -20.77 -34.73
N PRO A 484 9.84 -19.56 -34.72
CA PRO A 484 9.50 -18.53 -35.69
C PRO A 484 10.27 -18.80 -36.99
N ILE A 485 9.65 -19.43 -37.98
CA ILE A 485 10.19 -19.55 -39.32
C ILE A 485 9.44 -18.54 -40.21
N TYR A 486 10.17 -17.53 -40.70
CA TYR A 486 9.62 -16.52 -41.59
C TYR A 486 9.99 -16.88 -43.03
N ARG A 487 9.01 -16.75 -43.92
CA ARG A 487 9.26 -16.89 -45.37
C ARG A 487 10.20 -15.79 -45.82
N LYS A 488 11.33 -16.16 -46.38
CA LYS A 488 12.29 -15.20 -46.96
C LYS A 488 11.69 -14.61 -48.24
N GLU A 489 11.72 -13.30 -48.39
CA GLU A 489 11.20 -12.62 -49.58
C GLU A 489 12.08 -12.87 -50.80
N VAL A 490 13.40 -13.07 -50.59
CA VAL A 490 14.39 -13.38 -51.62
C VAL A 490 15.09 -14.68 -51.23
N VAL A 491 15.00 -15.69 -52.08
CA VAL A 491 15.73 -16.95 -51.98
C VAL A 491 16.92 -16.88 -52.92
N ILE A 492 18.13 -16.86 -52.34
CA ILE A 492 19.39 -16.73 -53.11
C ILE A 492 19.83 -18.10 -53.65
N ASN A 493 19.72 -19.15 -52.85
CA ASN A 493 20.09 -20.51 -53.21
C ASN A 493 18.91 -21.44 -52.94
N ASP A 494 18.61 -22.32 -53.90
CA ASP A 494 17.63 -23.39 -53.70
C ASP A 494 18.23 -24.51 -52.80
N PRO A 495 17.45 -25.16 -51.92
CA PRO A 495 17.93 -26.23 -51.06
C PRO A 495 18.47 -27.43 -51.84
N ALA A 496 19.47 -28.10 -51.24
CA ALA A 496 20.03 -29.33 -51.77
C ALA A 496 19.13 -30.53 -51.49
N TYR A 497 17.93 -30.59 -52.07
CA TYR A 497 16.88 -31.56 -51.75
C TYR A 497 17.35 -33.02 -51.74
N ALA A 498 18.29 -33.44 -52.64
CA ALA A 498 18.78 -34.82 -52.68
C ALA A 498 19.69 -35.15 -51.50
N ASP A 499 20.46 -34.18 -51.01
CA ASP A 499 21.33 -34.35 -49.81
C ASP A 499 20.49 -34.26 -48.54
N ASP A 500 19.58 -33.29 -48.46
CA ASP A 500 18.66 -33.12 -47.31
C ASP A 500 17.78 -34.33 -47.09
N LEU A 501 17.34 -35.01 -48.18
CA LEU A 501 16.57 -36.25 -48.10
C LEU A 501 17.39 -37.36 -47.41
N ARG A 502 18.66 -37.53 -47.77
CA ARG A 502 19.54 -38.52 -47.14
C ARG A 502 19.79 -38.22 -45.69
N ARG A 503 20.01 -36.93 -45.35
CA ARG A 503 20.23 -36.45 -43.98
C ARG A 503 18.98 -36.68 -43.13
N LEU A 504 17.78 -36.36 -43.62
CA LEU A 504 16.54 -36.58 -42.89
C LEU A 504 16.25 -38.06 -42.59
N ASP A 505 16.54 -38.92 -43.60
CA ASP A 505 16.39 -40.39 -43.41
C ASP A 505 17.39 -40.91 -42.36
N ALA A 506 18.67 -40.48 -42.40
CA ALA A 506 19.70 -40.83 -41.41
C ALA A 506 19.36 -40.31 -40.00
N ILE A 507 18.88 -39.07 -39.89
CA ILE A 507 18.43 -38.48 -38.60
C ILE A 507 17.26 -39.27 -38.02
N THR A 508 16.32 -39.70 -38.87
CA THR A 508 15.13 -40.51 -38.44
C THR A 508 15.54 -41.88 -37.92
N GLU A 509 16.50 -42.54 -38.54
CA GLU A 509 17.09 -43.78 -38.10
C GLU A 509 17.79 -43.64 -36.74
N ARG A 510 18.67 -42.66 -36.59
CA ARG A 510 19.35 -42.35 -35.31
C ARG A 510 18.40 -41.98 -34.19
N ILE A 511 17.33 -41.22 -34.46
CA ILE A 511 16.27 -40.93 -33.47
C ILE A 511 15.58 -42.22 -33.03
N THR A 512 15.37 -43.17 -33.94
CA THR A 512 14.73 -44.42 -33.63
C THR A 512 15.60 -45.30 -32.73
N GLU A 513 16.90 -45.40 -33.05
CA GLU A 513 17.92 -46.08 -32.25
C GLU A 513 18.09 -45.47 -30.88
N TYR A 514 18.22 -44.13 -30.82
CA TYR A 514 18.34 -43.36 -29.56
C TYR A 514 17.13 -43.56 -28.65
N SER A 515 15.91 -43.51 -29.20
CA SER A 515 14.68 -43.69 -28.42
C SER A 515 14.49 -45.13 -27.88
N ALA A 516 15.04 -46.12 -28.55
CA ALA A 516 15.06 -47.52 -28.10
C ALA A 516 16.07 -47.74 -26.97
N THR A 517 17.26 -47.15 -27.09
CA THR A 517 18.40 -47.36 -26.13
C THR A 517 18.20 -46.60 -24.81
N HIS A 518 17.75 -45.37 -24.85
CA HIS A 518 17.78 -44.45 -23.68
C HIS A 518 16.51 -44.49 -22.80
N LYS A 519 15.53 -45.36 -23.01
CA LYS A 519 14.32 -45.57 -22.16
C LYS A 519 13.77 -44.26 -21.55
N LEU A 520 13.56 -43.23 -22.39
CA LEU A 520 13.21 -41.86 -21.95
C LEU A 520 11.88 -41.79 -21.17
N LYS A 521 11.01 -42.79 -21.29
CA LYS A 521 9.74 -42.86 -20.54
C LYS A 521 9.91 -43.18 -19.06
N HIS A 522 11.02 -43.86 -18.68
CA HIS A 522 11.25 -44.25 -17.31
C HIS A 522 11.82 -43.09 -16.48
N ALA A 523 11.48 -43.09 -15.17
CA ALA A 523 11.98 -42.14 -14.23
C ALA A 523 13.53 -42.22 -14.16
N PRO A 524 14.25 -41.08 -14.19
CA PRO A 524 15.69 -41.07 -14.12
C PRO A 524 16.17 -41.46 -12.73
N ASN A 525 17.40 -42.04 -12.63
CA ASN A 525 17.99 -42.34 -11.34
C ASN A 525 18.42 -41.05 -10.65
N TRP A 526 17.95 -40.84 -9.41
CA TRP A 526 18.26 -39.68 -8.58
C TRP A 526 19.76 -39.37 -8.49
N VAL A 527 20.58 -40.41 -8.23
CA VAL A 527 22.03 -40.25 -8.07
C VAL A 527 22.67 -39.82 -9.39
N LYS A 528 22.23 -40.35 -10.53
CA LYS A 528 22.74 -39.93 -11.85
C LYS A 528 22.40 -38.50 -12.18
N VAL A 529 21.21 -38.00 -11.82
CA VAL A 529 20.74 -36.65 -12.12
C VAL A 529 21.54 -35.59 -11.33
N PHE A 530 21.78 -35.80 -10.05
CA PHE A 530 22.34 -34.78 -9.18
C PHE A 530 23.86 -34.89 -8.95
N PHE A 531 24.42 -36.11 -8.95
CA PHE A 531 25.80 -36.34 -8.55
C PHE A 531 26.69 -36.85 -9.69
N LYS A 532 26.16 -37.74 -10.59
CA LYS A 532 26.94 -38.43 -11.63
C LYS A 532 26.29 -38.27 -13.00
N TYR A 533 25.96 -37.03 -13.37
CA TYR A 533 25.41 -36.80 -14.70
C TYR A 533 26.48 -36.90 -15.78
N GLU A 534 26.14 -37.50 -16.90
CA GLU A 534 26.92 -37.56 -18.12
C GLU A 534 26.27 -36.67 -19.17
N PRO A 535 27.00 -35.81 -19.92
CA PRO A 535 26.43 -35.06 -21.05
C PRO A 535 26.06 -36.05 -22.14
N ASP A 536 24.89 -35.82 -22.73
CA ASP A 536 24.37 -36.67 -23.82
C ASP A 536 24.71 -36.04 -25.16
N HIS A 537 25.94 -36.36 -25.64
CA HIS A 537 26.44 -35.82 -26.91
C HIS A 537 25.70 -36.38 -28.14
N LEU A 538 25.09 -37.60 -28.02
CA LEU A 538 24.36 -38.19 -29.15
C LEU A 538 23.14 -37.35 -29.54
N ILE A 539 22.35 -36.92 -28.58
CA ILE A 539 21.18 -36.11 -28.86
C ILE A 539 21.57 -34.68 -29.23
N GLU A 540 22.70 -34.15 -28.71
CA GLU A 540 23.25 -32.85 -29.10
C GLU A 540 23.59 -32.87 -30.59
N ASN A 541 24.32 -33.88 -31.08
CA ASN A 541 24.70 -34.00 -32.49
C ASN A 541 23.47 -34.21 -33.39
N ILE A 542 22.49 -35.03 -32.98
CA ILE A 542 21.23 -35.22 -33.75
C ILE A 542 20.48 -33.86 -33.87
N ASN A 543 20.49 -33.05 -32.82
CA ASN A 543 19.82 -31.74 -32.84
C ASN A 543 20.57 -30.75 -33.75
N GLU A 544 21.90 -30.73 -33.73
CA GLU A 544 22.71 -29.85 -34.60
C GLU A 544 22.53 -30.20 -36.07
N GLU A 545 22.58 -31.48 -36.43
CA GLU A 545 22.33 -31.95 -37.80
C GLU A 545 20.90 -31.60 -38.27
N LEU A 546 19.91 -31.78 -37.40
CA LEU A 546 18.51 -31.43 -37.69
C LEU A 546 18.35 -29.90 -37.93
N GLU A 547 18.98 -29.06 -37.08
CA GLU A 547 18.93 -27.61 -37.24
C GLU A 547 19.60 -27.18 -38.56
N ALA A 548 20.72 -27.79 -38.98
CA ALA A 548 21.36 -27.52 -40.24
C ALA A 548 20.46 -27.84 -41.44
N VAL A 549 19.76 -28.98 -41.44
CA VAL A 549 18.80 -29.35 -42.49
C VAL A 549 17.58 -28.42 -42.48
N ILE A 550 17.07 -28.00 -41.32
CA ILE A 550 15.96 -27.04 -41.19
C ILE A 550 16.39 -25.67 -41.79
N GLU A 551 17.62 -25.26 -41.54
CA GLU A 551 18.15 -23.99 -42.08
C GLU A 551 18.22 -24.03 -43.61
N ASP A 552 18.72 -25.11 -44.22
CA ASP A 552 18.78 -25.26 -45.68
C ASP A 552 17.37 -25.33 -46.29
N LEU A 553 16.48 -26.16 -45.76
CA LEU A 553 15.12 -26.29 -46.22
C LEU A 553 14.26 -25.03 -46.00
N SER A 554 14.67 -24.12 -45.09
CA SER A 554 14.02 -22.81 -44.90
C SER A 554 14.09 -21.92 -46.16
N ASN A 555 15.02 -22.22 -47.09
CA ASN A 555 15.15 -21.56 -48.36
C ASN A 555 14.24 -22.18 -49.45
N SER A 556 13.47 -23.21 -49.15
CA SER A 556 12.57 -23.85 -50.09
C SER A 556 11.44 -22.91 -50.53
N ARG A 557 11.11 -22.99 -51.83
CA ARG A 557 9.97 -22.29 -52.43
C ARG A 557 8.64 -23.01 -52.18
N ASP A 558 8.69 -24.29 -51.81
CA ASP A 558 7.49 -25.08 -51.56
C ASP A 558 6.85 -24.70 -50.21
N ARG A 559 5.62 -24.17 -50.29
CA ARG A 559 4.84 -23.72 -49.13
C ARG A 559 4.56 -24.84 -48.11
N THR A 560 4.45 -26.07 -48.59
CA THR A 560 4.16 -27.24 -47.72
C THR A 560 5.37 -27.52 -46.84
N ILE A 561 6.58 -27.55 -47.42
CA ILE A 561 7.83 -27.77 -46.68
C ILE A 561 8.00 -26.68 -45.61
N VAL A 562 7.90 -25.37 -45.97
CA VAL A 562 8.06 -24.27 -45.04
C VAL A 562 7.05 -24.30 -43.90
N ASN A 563 5.80 -24.70 -44.15
CA ASN A 563 4.78 -24.83 -43.10
C ASN A 563 5.13 -25.96 -42.11
N HIS A 564 5.59 -27.13 -42.61
CA HIS A 564 5.98 -28.26 -41.77
C HIS A 564 7.29 -27.95 -40.99
N LEU A 565 8.19 -27.15 -41.51
CA LEU A 565 9.37 -26.69 -40.76
C LEU A 565 8.99 -25.89 -39.49
N SER A 566 7.91 -25.12 -39.53
CA SER A 566 7.39 -24.41 -38.35
C SER A 566 6.82 -25.33 -37.27
N ALA A 567 6.47 -26.56 -37.62
CA ALA A 567 5.93 -27.55 -36.72
C ALA A 567 7.00 -28.31 -35.91
N TYR A 568 8.28 -28.22 -36.31
CA TYR A 568 9.36 -28.85 -35.54
C TYR A 568 9.48 -28.23 -34.14
N PRO A 569 9.53 -29.06 -33.09
CA PRO A 569 9.72 -28.58 -31.74
C PRO A 569 11.16 -28.06 -31.52
N MET A 570 11.30 -27.00 -30.75
CA MET A 570 12.61 -26.60 -30.21
C MET A 570 13.00 -27.58 -29.10
N MET A 571 13.97 -28.45 -29.35
CA MET A 571 14.39 -29.48 -28.39
C MET A 571 15.27 -28.87 -27.29
N SER A 572 14.95 -29.15 -26.04
CA SER A 572 15.76 -28.73 -24.89
C SER A 572 16.77 -29.82 -24.53
N VAL A 573 17.81 -29.94 -25.36
CA VAL A 573 18.74 -31.08 -25.36
C VAL A 573 19.52 -31.23 -24.05
N LYS A 574 19.90 -30.13 -23.39
CA LYS A 574 20.67 -30.13 -22.15
C LYS A 574 19.81 -30.31 -20.88
N ALA A 575 18.53 -29.96 -20.96
CA ALA A 575 17.66 -29.88 -19.78
C ALA A 575 17.20 -31.24 -19.22
N HIS A 576 17.41 -32.35 -19.95
CA HIS A 576 16.98 -33.70 -19.54
C HIS A 576 18.06 -34.47 -18.76
N THR A 577 19.33 -33.99 -18.74
CA THR A 577 20.45 -34.67 -18.08
C THR A 577 20.77 -34.10 -16.69
N ARG A 578 20.64 -32.79 -16.49
CA ARG A 578 21.02 -32.09 -15.28
C ARG A 578 20.14 -30.88 -14.98
N PRO A 579 19.84 -30.57 -13.67
CA PRO A 579 19.08 -29.39 -13.29
C PRO A 579 19.83 -28.07 -13.54
N PHE A 580 21.12 -28.00 -13.19
CA PHE A 580 21.99 -26.82 -13.33
C PHE A 580 23.30 -27.19 -14.03
N GLU A 581 23.93 -26.23 -14.68
CA GLU A 581 25.24 -26.42 -15.32
C GLU A 581 26.38 -26.62 -14.31
N ARG A 582 26.29 -25.97 -13.13
CA ARG A 582 27.32 -26.03 -12.09
C ARG A 582 27.08 -27.21 -11.14
N LYS A 583 28.08 -28.08 -10.98
CA LYS A 583 27.97 -29.29 -10.12
C LYS A 583 27.58 -29.00 -8.68
N TRP A 584 28.17 -27.97 -8.07
CA TRP A 584 27.88 -27.61 -6.69
C TRP A 584 26.40 -27.23 -6.46
N MET A 585 25.77 -26.54 -7.44
CA MET A 585 24.33 -26.18 -7.37
C MET A 585 23.44 -27.42 -7.41
N ASN A 586 23.82 -28.46 -8.15
CA ASN A 586 23.08 -29.72 -8.18
C ASN A 586 23.18 -30.43 -6.82
N ILE A 587 24.34 -30.46 -6.18
CA ILE A 587 24.56 -31.07 -4.86
C ILE A 587 23.76 -30.32 -3.79
N VAL A 588 23.83 -28.98 -3.76
CA VAL A 588 23.10 -28.16 -2.80
C VAL A 588 21.60 -28.33 -2.98
N SER A 589 21.12 -28.35 -4.22
CA SER A 589 19.68 -28.53 -4.50
C SER A 589 19.19 -29.95 -4.11
N ALA A 590 20.04 -30.97 -4.22
CA ALA A 590 19.71 -32.32 -3.76
C ALA A 590 19.63 -32.43 -2.22
N ALA A 591 20.43 -31.64 -1.51
CA ALA A 591 20.47 -31.62 -0.02
C ALA A 591 19.19 -30.97 0.56
N ILE A 592 18.59 -30.00 -0.15
CA ILE A 592 17.32 -29.36 0.25
C ILE A 592 16.16 -30.19 -0.32
N ILE A 593 15.67 -31.17 0.46
CA ILE A 593 14.70 -32.17 0.05
C ILE A 593 13.52 -31.62 -0.79
N PRO A 594 12.76 -30.56 -0.38
CA PRO A 594 11.63 -30.09 -1.18
C PRO A 594 12.08 -29.53 -2.54
N VAL A 595 13.22 -28.84 -2.62
CA VAL A 595 13.75 -28.27 -3.85
C VAL A 595 14.28 -29.36 -4.77
N GLY A 596 15.02 -30.32 -4.23
CA GLY A 596 15.55 -31.47 -4.96
C GLY A 596 14.41 -32.31 -5.59
N PHE A 597 13.33 -32.53 -4.85
CA PHE A 597 12.17 -33.28 -5.35
C PHE A 597 11.47 -32.55 -6.51
N VAL A 598 11.25 -31.26 -6.39
CA VAL A 598 10.66 -30.45 -7.47
C VAL A 598 11.53 -30.45 -8.73
N LEU A 599 12.85 -30.29 -8.56
CA LEU A 599 13.80 -30.34 -9.67
C LEU A 599 13.87 -31.72 -10.32
N TYR A 600 13.77 -32.80 -9.53
CA TYR A 600 13.70 -34.16 -10.05
C TYR A 600 12.44 -34.40 -10.88
N LEU A 601 11.27 -33.98 -10.41
CA LEU A 601 10.03 -34.06 -11.17
C LEU A 601 10.11 -33.23 -12.46
N ARG A 602 10.75 -32.08 -12.40
CA ARG A 602 11.02 -31.25 -13.59
C ARG A 602 11.89 -31.98 -14.60
N MET A 603 12.98 -32.65 -14.15
CA MET A 603 13.87 -33.43 -15.01
C MET A 603 13.12 -34.59 -15.68
N TRP A 604 12.31 -35.32 -14.91
CA TRP A 604 11.48 -36.39 -15.47
C TRP A 604 10.50 -35.88 -16.52
N ARG A 605 9.86 -34.74 -16.26
CA ARG A 605 9.01 -34.06 -17.23
C ARG A 605 9.76 -33.67 -18.51
N PHE A 606 11.01 -33.20 -18.41
CA PHE A 606 11.83 -32.90 -19.60
C PHE A 606 12.20 -34.15 -20.38
N ARG A 607 12.45 -35.30 -19.77
CA ARG A 607 12.69 -36.57 -20.47
C ARG A 607 11.46 -37.02 -21.23
N LEU A 608 10.31 -36.98 -20.60
CA LEU A 608 9.01 -37.32 -21.24
C LEU A 608 8.71 -36.39 -22.42
N ARG A 609 9.07 -35.14 -22.27
CA ARG A 609 8.93 -34.13 -23.33
C ARG A 609 9.87 -34.40 -24.49
N LEU A 610 11.14 -34.65 -24.22
CA LEU A 610 12.11 -35.00 -25.24
C LEU A 610 11.63 -36.22 -26.04
N TRP A 611 11.10 -37.24 -25.39
CA TRP A 611 10.52 -38.37 -26.07
C TRP A 611 9.38 -37.97 -27.03
N LYS A 612 8.44 -37.14 -26.59
CA LYS A 612 7.35 -36.63 -27.42
C LYS A 612 7.86 -35.77 -28.58
N ASP A 613 8.86 -34.96 -28.35
CA ASP A 613 9.43 -34.09 -29.35
C ASP A 613 10.17 -34.88 -30.44
N LEU A 614 10.89 -35.95 -30.06
CA LEU A 614 11.52 -36.86 -30.99
C LEU A 614 10.48 -37.62 -31.86
N GLN A 615 9.34 -38.05 -31.28
CA GLN A 615 8.28 -38.66 -32.07
C GLN A 615 7.68 -37.67 -33.07
N ARG A 616 7.54 -36.39 -32.70
CA ARG A 616 7.03 -35.38 -33.58
C ARG A 616 8.03 -35.05 -34.71
N VAL A 617 9.33 -34.94 -34.37
CA VAL A 617 10.38 -34.80 -35.39
C VAL A 617 10.32 -35.92 -36.41
N LYS A 618 10.14 -37.18 -35.97
CA LYS A 618 10.01 -38.31 -36.88
C LYS A 618 8.80 -38.18 -37.82
N GLN A 619 7.65 -37.75 -37.31
CA GLN A 619 6.45 -37.53 -38.12
C GLN A 619 6.67 -36.41 -39.18
N GLU A 620 7.21 -35.28 -38.76
CA GLU A 620 7.45 -34.17 -39.66
C GLU A 620 8.53 -34.49 -40.69
N ASN A 621 9.59 -35.21 -40.31
CA ASN A 621 10.62 -35.71 -41.22
C ASN A 621 9.98 -36.57 -42.33
N GLN A 622 9.08 -37.47 -42.00
CA GLN A 622 8.43 -38.35 -42.94
C GLN A 622 7.61 -37.57 -43.97
N ILE A 623 6.82 -36.59 -43.51
CA ILE A 623 6.00 -35.75 -44.39
C ILE A 623 6.89 -34.92 -45.33
N ILE A 624 7.98 -34.34 -44.83
CA ILE A 624 8.91 -33.52 -45.62
C ILE A 624 9.66 -34.40 -46.62
N THR A 625 10.13 -35.58 -46.21
CA THR A 625 10.80 -36.56 -47.06
C THR A 625 9.90 -36.98 -48.24
N ASP A 626 8.63 -37.33 -47.98
CA ASP A 626 7.68 -37.67 -49.02
C ASP A 626 7.44 -36.49 -49.99
N ARG A 627 7.36 -35.28 -49.45
CA ARG A 627 7.23 -34.06 -50.30
C ARG A 627 8.44 -33.82 -51.16
N ILE A 628 9.66 -33.95 -50.64
CA ILE A 628 10.91 -33.82 -51.38
C ILE A 628 10.99 -34.86 -52.51
N ARG A 629 10.61 -36.12 -52.25
CA ARG A 629 10.54 -37.19 -53.28
C ARG A 629 9.63 -36.82 -54.45
N ILE A 630 8.46 -36.21 -54.17
CA ILE A 630 7.54 -35.71 -55.19
C ILE A 630 8.19 -34.58 -56.01
N ILE A 631 8.92 -33.65 -55.37
CA ILE A 631 9.60 -32.55 -56.05
C ILE A 631 10.71 -33.09 -56.96
N LEU A 632 11.53 -34.00 -56.45
CA LEU A 632 12.60 -34.63 -57.22
C LEU A 632 12.09 -35.48 -58.41
N ALA A 633 10.92 -36.13 -58.26
CA ALA A 633 10.27 -36.88 -59.32
C ALA A 633 9.68 -35.96 -60.42
N LYS A 634 9.29 -34.72 -60.09
CA LYS A 634 8.81 -33.73 -61.07
C LYS A 634 9.92 -33.04 -61.82
N ASN A 635 11.14 -32.98 -61.26
CA ASN A 635 12.31 -32.36 -61.88
C ASN A 635 13.18 -33.35 -62.68
N LYS A 636 12.83 -34.63 -62.68
CA LYS A 636 13.30 -35.65 -63.64
C LYS A 636 12.33 -35.73 -64.81
#